data_677cd41608da6dd233e33b0b8d41ad1d
#
_entry.id   677cd41608da6dd233e33b0b8d41ad1d
#
_cell.length_a   1.000
_cell.length_b   1.000
_cell.length_c   1.000
_cell.angle_alpha   90.00
_cell.angle_beta   90.00
_cell.angle_gamma   90.00
#
_symmetry.space_group_name_H-M   'P 1'
#
loop_
_entity.id
_entity.type
_entity.pdbx_description
1 polymer ?
#
loop_
_entity_poly.entity_id
_entity_poly.type
_entity_poly.pdbx_seq_one_letter_code
_entity_poly.pdbx_strand_id
1 'polypeptide(L)'
;LNFKIQELPSKKNMFAEGGEFYFCPKDNILFSGISRNSKNGAEEVASFLNVNDLIIIETNAFHLDTVFSTVLDQSGQLCAIIIAEDLISKQSIIELKKYAKSMNIKVLNAPIHDAFGNNGKNASFAINSFSSAGLIISSNKFSDYQIESELESMDVKHEVVPVSQFQLSGGSIHCLTNEL
;
A
#
# COMPACT_ATOMS: atom_id res chain seq x y z
N LEU A 1 9.20 -12.86 -22.28
CA LEU A 1 9.54 -12.92 -20.87
C LEU A 1 9.14 -14.28 -20.32
N ASN A 2 10.11 -15.04 -19.79
CA ASN A 2 9.83 -16.32 -19.13
C ASN A 2 9.65 -16.06 -17.63
N PHE A 3 8.39 -15.90 -17.20
CA PHE A 3 8.09 -15.81 -15.78
C PHE A 3 8.00 -17.21 -15.15
N LYS A 4 8.59 -17.38 -13.98
CA LYS A 4 8.37 -18.56 -13.16
C LYS A 4 7.06 -18.36 -12.41
N ILE A 5 6.04 -19.15 -12.75
CA ILE A 5 4.79 -19.17 -12.02
C ILE A 5 4.99 -20.00 -10.75
N GLN A 6 4.61 -19.47 -9.60
CA GLN A 6 4.51 -20.19 -8.35
C GLN A 6 3.05 -20.22 -7.92
N GLU A 7 2.60 -21.37 -7.46
CA GLU A 7 1.23 -21.58 -6.98
C GLU A 7 1.24 -21.71 -5.46
N LEU A 8 0.26 -21.10 -4.80
CA LEU A 8 0.03 -21.37 -3.39
C LEU A 8 -0.31 -22.85 -3.20
N PRO A 9 0.24 -23.52 -2.16
CA PRO A 9 -0.14 -24.88 -1.85
C PRO A 9 -1.66 -25.01 -1.69
N SER A 10 -2.25 -26.07 -2.27
CA SER A 10 -3.69 -26.36 -2.20
C SER A 10 -4.12 -26.77 -0.78
N LYS A 11 -3.76 -25.96 0.22
CA LYS A 11 -4.17 -26.13 1.61
C LYS A 11 -5.46 -25.36 1.86
N LYS A 12 -6.39 -25.95 2.61
CA LYS A 12 -7.60 -25.26 3.05
C LYS A 12 -7.23 -23.98 3.80
N ASN A 13 -7.92 -22.88 3.48
CA ASN A 13 -7.80 -21.56 4.12
C ASN A 13 -6.45 -20.84 3.87
N MET A 14 -5.86 -20.98 2.69
CA MET A 14 -4.72 -20.19 2.25
C MET A 14 -5.16 -19.32 1.07
N PHE A 15 -5.15 -17.99 1.27
CA PHE A 15 -5.60 -16.98 0.31
C PHE A 15 -4.55 -15.88 0.20
N ALA A 16 -4.32 -15.39 -1.03
CA ALA A 16 -3.45 -14.26 -1.32
C ALA A 16 -4.01 -13.50 -2.53
N GLU A 17 -4.38 -12.24 -2.33
CA GLU A 17 -4.88 -11.33 -3.36
C GLU A 17 -3.91 -10.15 -3.53
N GLY A 18 -3.62 -9.72 -4.77
CA GLY A 18 -2.62 -8.71 -5.08
C GLY A 18 -2.83 -7.36 -4.39
N GLY A 19 -4.08 -6.90 -4.26
CA GLY A 19 -4.43 -5.65 -3.58
C GLY A 19 -4.13 -5.61 -2.07
N GLU A 20 -3.69 -6.73 -1.51
CA GLU A 20 -3.26 -6.85 -0.12
C GLU A 20 -1.75 -6.80 0.06
N PHE A 21 -0.96 -6.57 -1.00
CA PHE A 21 0.50 -6.61 -0.92
C PHE A 21 1.15 -5.32 -1.40
N TYR A 22 2.20 -4.93 -0.68
CA TYR A 22 3.18 -3.95 -1.14
C TYR A 22 4.57 -4.52 -0.89
N PHE A 23 5.31 -4.75 -1.96
CA PHE A 23 6.68 -5.25 -1.91
C PHE A 23 7.68 -4.14 -2.20
N CYS A 24 8.64 -3.94 -1.29
CA CYS A 24 9.75 -3.00 -1.47
C CYS A 24 11.04 -3.82 -1.66
N PRO A 25 11.45 -4.10 -2.90
CA PRO A 25 12.51 -5.06 -3.18
C PRO A 25 13.89 -4.61 -2.67
N LYS A 26 14.19 -3.32 -2.64
CA LYS A 26 15.47 -2.81 -2.12
C LYS A 26 15.62 -2.96 -0.62
N ASP A 27 14.52 -2.79 0.10
CA ASP A 27 14.49 -2.97 1.55
C ASP A 27 14.21 -4.42 1.94
N ASN A 28 13.86 -5.24 0.94
CA ASN A 28 13.48 -6.64 1.07
C ASN A 28 12.37 -6.87 2.11
N ILE A 29 11.34 -6.00 2.05
CA ILE A 29 10.19 -6.01 2.94
C ILE A 29 8.89 -6.23 2.16
N LEU A 30 7.97 -6.97 2.75
CA LEU A 30 6.60 -7.14 2.28
C LEU A 30 5.61 -6.64 3.35
N PHE A 31 4.75 -5.70 2.96
CA PHE A 31 3.56 -5.36 3.73
C PHE A 31 2.40 -6.20 3.21
N SER A 32 1.62 -6.79 4.11
CA SER A 32 0.44 -7.58 3.75
C SER A 32 -0.77 -7.22 4.60
N GLY A 33 -1.86 -6.83 3.94
CA GLY A 33 -3.17 -6.83 4.55
C GLY A 33 -3.65 -8.27 4.80
N ILE A 34 -4.57 -8.43 5.76
CA ILE A 34 -5.23 -9.71 6.04
C ILE A 34 -6.76 -9.58 6.06
N SER A 35 -7.32 -8.58 5.37
CA SER A 35 -8.77 -8.51 5.14
C SER A 35 -9.24 -9.56 4.15
N ARG A 36 -8.47 -9.80 3.08
CA ARG A 36 -8.73 -10.81 2.05
C ARG A 36 -7.68 -11.92 2.04
N ASN A 37 -6.45 -11.62 2.46
CA ASN A 37 -5.43 -12.65 2.66
C ASN A 37 -5.66 -13.43 3.95
N SER A 38 -5.27 -14.68 3.94
CA SER A 38 -5.00 -15.38 5.18
C SER A 38 -3.57 -15.11 5.64
N LYS A 39 -3.33 -15.13 6.95
CA LYS A 39 -1.98 -14.97 7.48
C LYS A 39 -1.00 -15.98 6.89
N ASN A 40 -1.40 -17.25 6.78
CA ASN A 40 -0.60 -18.31 6.17
C ASN A 40 -0.34 -18.05 4.66
N GLY A 41 -1.29 -17.41 3.95
CA GLY A 41 -1.11 -17.02 2.55
C GLY A 41 -0.07 -15.90 2.42
N ALA A 42 -0.13 -14.91 3.31
CA ALA A 42 0.87 -13.85 3.36
C ALA A 42 2.27 -14.38 3.70
N GLU A 43 2.39 -15.28 4.66
CA GLU A 43 3.64 -15.95 5.04
C GLU A 43 4.22 -16.79 3.89
N GLU A 44 3.38 -17.47 3.11
CA GLU A 44 3.82 -18.24 1.95
C GLU A 44 4.34 -17.32 0.83
N VAL A 45 3.62 -16.22 0.54
CA VAL A 45 4.10 -15.22 -0.44
C VAL A 45 5.41 -14.60 0.02
N ALA A 46 5.55 -14.24 1.29
CA ALA A 46 6.79 -13.73 1.87
C ALA A 46 7.95 -14.73 1.69
N SER A 47 7.68 -16.02 1.88
CA SER A 47 8.65 -17.10 1.65
C SER A 47 9.06 -17.20 0.18
N PHE A 48 8.11 -17.10 -0.76
CA PHE A 48 8.40 -17.12 -2.20
C PHE A 48 9.26 -15.96 -2.64
N LEU A 49 9.02 -14.77 -2.09
CA LEU A 49 9.78 -13.56 -2.36
C LEU A 49 11.11 -13.53 -1.59
N ASN A 50 11.30 -14.44 -0.61
CA ASN A 50 12.46 -14.49 0.27
C ASN A 50 12.72 -13.14 0.97
N VAL A 51 11.66 -12.53 1.50
CA VAL A 51 11.78 -11.23 2.18
C VAL A 51 12.40 -11.36 3.57
N ASN A 52 13.08 -10.31 4.02
CA ASN A 52 13.64 -10.23 5.37
C ASN A 52 12.54 -9.94 6.39
N ASP A 53 11.61 -9.06 6.04
CA ASP A 53 10.54 -8.60 6.92
C ASP A 53 9.17 -8.77 6.26
N LEU A 54 8.24 -9.35 7.01
CA LEU A 54 6.81 -9.38 6.69
C LEU A 54 6.05 -8.59 7.76
N ILE A 55 5.41 -7.51 7.34
CA ILE A 55 4.57 -6.68 8.22
C ILE A 55 3.10 -6.95 7.91
N ILE A 56 2.41 -7.52 8.87
CA ILE A 56 0.98 -7.81 8.77
C ILE A 56 0.17 -6.60 9.22
N ILE A 57 -0.81 -6.20 8.42
CA ILE A 57 -1.68 -5.05 8.68
C ILE A 57 -3.14 -5.51 8.70
N GLU A 58 -3.79 -5.31 9.84
CA GLU A 58 -5.22 -5.58 10.01
C GLU A 58 -6.02 -4.32 9.71
N THR A 59 -6.96 -4.42 8.78
CA THR A 59 -7.87 -3.33 8.42
C THR A 59 -9.28 -3.88 8.17
N ASN A 60 -10.29 -3.02 8.34
CA ASN A 60 -11.68 -3.30 7.95
C ASN A 60 -11.97 -2.87 6.50
N ALA A 61 -10.97 -2.38 5.79
CA ALA A 61 -11.08 -2.04 4.37
C ALA A 61 -11.19 -3.30 3.50
N PHE A 62 -11.62 -3.13 2.25
CA PHE A 62 -11.76 -4.25 1.32
C PHE A 62 -10.40 -4.87 0.97
N HIS A 63 -9.39 -4.03 0.66
CA HIS A 63 -8.00 -4.39 0.44
C HIS A 63 -7.08 -3.39 1.14
N LEU A 64 -5.84 -3.81 1.40
CA LEU A 64 -4.80 -2.94 1.98
C LEU A 64 -4.55 -1.70 1.12
N ASP A 65 -4.52 -1.84 -0.19
CA ASP A 65 -4.25 -0.78 -1.16
C ASP A 65 -5.26 0.38 -1.14
N THR A 66 -6.38 0.21 -0.44
CA THR A 66 -7.35 1.29 -0.24
C THR A 66 -7.04 2.18 0.97
N VAL A 67 -6.15 1.77 1.86
CA VAL A 67 -5.83 2.45 3.14
C VAL A 67 -4.35 2.59 3.42
N PHE A 68 -3.51 2.08 2.54
CA PHE A 68 -2.06 2.03 2.69
C PHE A 68 -1.39 2.21 1.34
N SER A 69 -0.26 2.91 1.32
CA SER A 69 0.64 2.98 0.18
C SER A 69 2.08 3.17 0.65
N THR A 70 3.04 2.74 -0.15
CA THR A 70 4.45 2.98 0.06
C THR A 70 4.92 4.22 -0.69
N VAL A 71 6.03 4.83 -0.25
CA VAL A 71 6.72 5.92 -0.94
C VAL A 71 8.19 5.54 -1.06
N LEU A 72 8.69 5.51 -2.29
CA LEU A 72 10.06 5.15 -2.59
C LEU A 72 10.86 6.42 -2.98
N ASP A 73 12.04 6.58 -2.42
CA ASP A 73 12.96 7.66 -2.81
C ASP A 73 13.53 7.48 -4.21
N GLN A 74 14.35 8.42 -4.68
CA GLN A 74 15.01 8.38 -6.00
C GLN A 74 15.86 7.12 -6.21
N SER A 75 16.35 6.51 -5.15
CA SER A 75 17.10 5.26 -5.21
C SER A 75 16.18 4.03 -5.26
N GLY A 76 14.90 4.17 -4.99
CA GLY A 76 13.91 3.09 -4.85
C GLY A 76 13.89 2.44 -3.48
N GLN A 77 14.48 3.07 -2.45
CA GLN A 77 14.34 2.65 -1.06
C GLN A 77 13.08 3.23 -0.44
N LEU A 78 12.49 2.49 0.49
CA LEU A 78 11.30 2.93 1.23
C LEU A 78 11.66 4.10 2.14
N CYS A 79 11.09 5.27 1.88
CA CYS A 79 11.33 6.49 2.67
C CYS A 79 10.10 6.94 3.47
N ALA A 80 8.90 6.57 3.03
CA ALA A 80 7.68 6.83 3.78
C ALA A 80 6.61 5.77 3.51
N ILE A 81 5.61 5.72 4.38
CA ILE A 81 4.33 5.05 4.15
C ILE A 81 3.21 6.06 4.33
N ILE A 82 2.17 5.95 3.51
CA ILE A 82 0.93 6.75 3.61
C ILE A 82 -0.17 5.82 4.11
N ILE A 83 -0.84 6.19 5.17
CA ILE A 83 -1.88 5.36 5.80
C ILE A 83 -3.14 6.16 6.11
N ALA A 84 -4.30 5.54 6.03
CA ALA A 84 -5.53 6.05 6.65
C ALA A 84 -5.65 5.43 8.04
N GLU A 85 -5.03 6.07 9.06
CA GLU A 85 -4.88 5.52 10.41
C GLU A 85 -6.22 5.09 11.02
N ASP A 86 -7.29 5.85 10.77
CA ASP A 86 -8.64 5.57 11.29
C ASP A 86 -9.25 4.25 10.80
N LEU A 87 -8.69 3.67 9.73
CA LEU A 87 -9.19 2.45 9.07
C LEU A 87 -8.33 1.22 9.34
N ILE A 88 -7.22 1.40 10.05
CA ILE A 88 -6.28 0.34 10.41
C ILE A 88 -6.42 0.00 11.90
N SER A 89 -6.23 -1.27 12.27
CA SER A 89 -6.31 -1.67 13.67
C SER A 89 -5.28 -0.95 14.53
N LYS A 90 -5.64 -0.62 15.77
CA LYS A 90 -4.73 0.06 16.71
C LYS A 90 -3.42 -0.70 16.90
N GLN A 91 -3.49 -2.02 16.92
CA GLN A 91 -2.30 -2.87 17.07
C GLN A 91 -1.38 -2.74 15.86
N SER A 92 -1.93 -2.82 14.64
CA SER A 92 -1.16 -2.64 13.41
C SER A 92 -0.54 -1.25 13.31
N ILE A 93 -1.24 -0.20 13.74
CA ILE A 93 -0.68 1.16 13.79
C ILE A 93 0.54 1.23 14.73
N ILE A 94 0.44 0.62 15.91
CA ILE A 94 1.58 0.60 16.86
C ILE A 94 2.78 -0.11 16.23
N GLU A 95 2.57 -1.25 15.59
CA GLU A 95 3.61 -2.04 14.94
C GLU A 95 4.21 -1.30 13.74
N LEU A 96 3.39 -0.71 12.88
CA LEU A 96 3.84 0.12 11.76
C LEU A 96 4.69 1.31 12.23
N LYS A 97 4.22 2.07 13.22
CA LYS A 97 4.96 3.21 13.77
C LYS A 97 6.27 2.79 14.42
N LYS A 98 6.29 1.65 15.11
CA LYS A 98 7.51 1.08 15.70
C LYS A 98 8.51 0.67 14.60
N TYR A 99 8.03 -0.02 13.57
CA TYR A 99 8.85 -0.43 12.44
C TYR A 99 9.40 0.79 11.69
N ALA A 100 8.54 1.73 11.33
CA ALA A 100 8.91 2.95 10.63
C ALA A 100 10.00 3.73 11.39
N LYS A 101 9.85 3.83 12.73
CA LYS A 101 10.87 4.47 13.57
C LYS A 101 12.21 3.73 13.54
N SER A 102 12.20 2.38 13.56
CA SER A 102 13.43 1.59 13.54
C SER A 102 14.19 1.70 12.22
N MET A 103 13.45 1.89 11.12
CA MET A 103 13.98 2.01 9.75
C MET A 103 14.15 3.47 9.29
N ASN A 104 13.87 4.44 10.16
CA ASN A 104 13.87 5.87 9.82
C ASN A 104 12.95 6.24 8.65
N ILE A 105 11.78 5.60 8.59
CA ILE A 105 10.75 5.80 7.56
C ILE A 105 9.71 6.77 8.12
N LYS A 106 9.24 7.72 7.32
CA LYS A 106 8.14 8.62 7.69
C LYS A 106 6.80 7.90 7.64
N VAL A 107 5.89 8.25 8.55
CA VAL A 107 4.48 7.80 8.52
C VAL A 107 3.62 9.03 8.23
N LEU A 108 2.98 9.06 7.08
CA LEU A 108 2.10 10.12 6.64
C LEU A 108 0.65 9.67 6.81
N ASN A 109 -0.11 10.38 7.63
CA ASN A 109 -1.50 10.03 7.89
C ASN A 109 -2.43 10.78 6.93
N ALA A 110 -3.09 10.06 6.04
CA ALA A 110 -4.05 10.63 5.10
C ALA A 110 -5.47 10.58 5.69
N PRO A 111 -6.28 11.61 5.45
CA PRO A 111 -7.68 11.61 5.85
C PRO A 111 -8.46 10.46 5.19
N ILE A 112 -9.51 9.98 5.86
CA ILE A 112 -10.39 8.91 5.35
C ILE A 112 -11.00 9.21 3.97
N HIS A 113 -11.12 10.49 3.61
CA HIS A 113 -11.55 10.94 2.29
C HIS A 113 -10.59 10.48 1.18
N ASP A 114 -9.30 10.39 1.47
CA ASP A 114 -8.27 9.98 0.52
C ASP A 114 -8.16 8.45 0.36
N ALA A 115 -8.83 7.71 1.23
CA ALA A 115 -9.05 6.26 1.11
C ALA A 115 -10.28 5.98 0.23
N PHE A 116 -11.33 5.41 0.77
CA PHE A 116 -12.56 5.07 0.04
C PHE A 116 -13.77 5.95 0.43
N GLY A 117 -13.53 7.04 1.14
CA GLY A 117 -14.55 8.02 1.54
C GLY A 117 -15.37 7.59 2.76
N ASN A 118 -16.22 8.52 3.19
CA ASN A 118 -17.10 8.31 4.32
C ASN A 118 -18.55 8.17 3.83
N ASN A 119 -19.22 7.09 4.17
CA ASN A 119 -20.63 6.81 3.83
C ASN A 119 -20.97 6.87 2.33
N GLY A 120 -20.10 6.37 1.46
CA GLY A 120 -20.33 6.29 0.02
C GLY A 120 -20.30 7.64 -0.71
N LYS A 121 -19.80 8.70 -0.07
CA LYS A 121 -19.61 10.01 -0.71
C LYS A 121 -18.16 10.16 -1.18
N ASN A 122 -18.02 10.30 -2.49
CA ASN A 122 -16.87 10.82 -3.24
C ASN A 122 -15.50 10.64 -2.57
N ALA A 123 -15.05 9.39 -2.44
CA ALA A 123 -13.67 9.10 -2.13
C ALA A 123 -12.75 9.66 -3.22
N SER A 124 -11.60 10.19 -2.84
CA SER A 124 -10.60 10.59 -3.81
C SER A 124 -9.77 9.39 -4.30
N PHE A 125 -9.68 8.33 -3.50
CA PHE A 125 -8.81 7.17 -3.73
C PHE A 125 -7.33 7.55 -3.93
N ALA A 126 -6.87 8.66 -3.37
CA ALA A 126 -5.50 9.12 -3.53
C ALA A 126 -4.48 8.12 -2.93
N ILE A 127 -4.86 7.41 -1.84
CA ILE A 127 -4.02 6.39 -1.22
C ILE A 127 -3.83 5.17 -2.13
N ASN A 128 -4.84 4.80 -2.94
CA ASN A 128 -4.73 3.70 -3.90
C ASN A 128 -3.81 4.11 -5.07
N SER A 129 -2.55 4.30 -4.77
CA SER A 129 -1.51 4.86 -5.62
C SER A 129 -0.45 3.82 -5.99
N PHE A 130 0.16 4.01 -7.14
CA PHE A 130 1.34 3.26 -7.58
C PHE A 130 2.60 4.04 -7.19
N SER A 131 3.57 3.34 -6.60
CA SER A 131 4.88 3.88 -6.22
C SER A 131 6.00 3.32 -7.09
N SER A 132 6.90 4.20 -7.50
CA SER A 132 8.16 3.85 -8.16
C SER A 132 9.27 4.75 -7.62
N ALA A 133 10.51 4.52 -8.00
CA ALA A 133 11.65 5.32 -7.53
C ALA A 133 11.45 6.81 -7.82
N GLY A 134 11.31 7.62 -6.77
CA GLY A 134 11.09 9.06 -6.82
C GLY A 134 9.74 9.51 -7.41
N LEU A 135 8.78 8.61 -7.53
CA LEU A 135 7.49 8.89 -8.15
C LEU A 135 6.35 8.18 -7.45
N ILE A 136 5.27 8.91 -7.21
CA ILE A 136 3.96 8.36 -6.83
C ILE A 136 2.94 8.78 -7.88
N ILE A 137 2.08 7.85 -8.30
CA ILE A 137 0.98 8.11 -9.24
C ILE A 137 -0.33 7.78 -8.54
N SER A 138 -1.24 8.74 -8.49
CA SER A 138 -2.56 8.55 -7.90
C SER A 138 -3.66 9.14 -8.78
N SER A 139 -4.91 8.89 -8.43
CA SER A 139 -6.06 9.43 -9.16
C SER A 139 -6.38 10.89 -8.81
N ASN A 140 -5.95 11.35 -7.65
CA ASN A 140 -6.19 12.70 -7.13
C ASN A 140 -5.02 13.13 -6.24
N LYS A 141 -4.87 14.43 -6.03
CA LYS A 141 -3.99 14.95 -4.97
C LYS A 141 -4.51 14.52 -3.59
N PHE A 142 -3.60 14.34 -2.65
CA PHE A 142 -3.98 14.17 -1.25
C PHE A 142 -4.68 15.43 -0.75
N SER A 143 -5.75 15.24 0.02
CA SER A 143 -6.53 16.37 0.56
C SER A 143 -5.79 17.11 1.67
N ASP A 144 -4.83 16.45 2.34
CA ASP A 144 -3.93 17.08 3.29
C ASP A 144 -2.67 17.59 2.58
N TYR A 145 -2.52 18.90 2.53
CA TYR A 145 -1.34 19.56 1.94
C TYR A 145 -0.02 19.15 2.60
N GLN A 146 -0.03 18.73 3.86
CA GLN A 146 1.19 18.28 4.53
C GLN A 146 1.79 17.06 3.84
N ILE A 147 0.97 16.14 3.32
CA ILE A 147 1.45 14.97 2.58
C ILE A 147 2.18 15.42 1.30
N GLU A 148 1.60 16.34 0.54
CA GLU A 148 2.23 16.88 -0.67
C GLU A 148 3.58 17.55 -0.35
N SER A 149 3.62 18.36 0.72
CA SER A 149 4.85 19.02 1.16
C SER A 149 5.93 18.03 1.62
N GLU A 150 5.52 16.94 2.29
CA GLU A 150 6.45 15.89 2.71
C GLU A 150 7.00 15.12 1.50
N LEU A 151 6.17 14.81 0.49
CA LEU A 151 6.62 14.19 -0.75
C LEU A 151 7.65 15.07 -1.47
N GLU A 152 7.39 16.38 -1.60
CA GLU A 152 8.35 17.33 -2.16
C GLU A 152 9.66 17.36 -1.36
N SER A 153 9.58 17.36 -0.02
CA SER A 153 10.77 17.38 0.85
C SER A 153 11.67 16.15 0.69
N MET A 154 11.08 15.04 0.25
CA MET A 154 11.77 13.77 -0.04
C MET A 154 12.19 13.63 -1.51
N ASP A 155 12.02 14.71 -2.32
CA ASP A 155 12.26 14.68 -3.77
C ASP A 155 11.44 13.59 -4.49
N VAL A 156 10.22 13.34 -4.03
CA VAL A 156 9.28 12.40 -4.64
C VAL A 156 8.23 13.18 -5.41
N LYS A 157 8.18 12.96 -6.73
CA LYS A 157 7.20 13.58 -7.61
C LYS A 157 5.84 12.92 -7.43
N HIS A 158 4.78 13.72 -7.30
CA HIS A 158 3.41 13.23 -7.28
C HIS A 158 2.69 13.60 -8.59
N GLU A 159 2.37 12.59 -9.39
CA GLU A 159 1.59 12.72 -10.63
C GLU A 159 0.15 12.28 -10.42
N VAL A 160 -0.78 13.01 -11.02
CA VAL A 160 -2.21 12.70 -10.95
C VAL A 160 -2.72 12.26 -12.31
N VAL A 161 -3.32 11.07 -12.36
CA VAL A 161 -3.96 10.49 -13.54
C VAL A 161 -5.42 10.20 -13.22
N PRO A 162 -6.37 11.00 -13.73
CA PRO A 162 -7.79 10.78 -13.45
C PRO A 162 -8.29 9.46 -14.01
N VAL A 163 -8.87 8.62 -13.14
CA VAL A 163 -9.43 7.31 -13.49
C VAL A 163 -10.89 7.17 -13.01
N SER A 164 -11.67 8.24 -13.13
CA SER A 164 -13.00 8.38 -12.54
C SER A 164 -13.97 7.24 -12.88
N GLN A 165 -13.87 6.65 -14.07
CA GLN A 165 -14.75 5.54 -14.46
C GLN A 165 -14.41 4.26 -13.69
N PHE A 166 -13.14 4.01 -13.39
CA PHE A 166 -12.73 2.86 -12.58
C PHE A 166 -13.10 3.05 -11.11
N GLN A 167 -13.03 4.29 -10.62
CA GLN A 167 -13.42 4.63 -9.23
C GLN A 167 -14.91 4.35 -8.98
N LEU A 168 -15.77 4.42 -9.99
CA LEU A 168 -17.18 4.01 -9.88
C LEU A 168 -17.35 2.52 -9.54
N SER A 169 -16.35 1.71 -9.88
CA SER A 169 -16.30 0.28 -9.54
C SER A 169 -15.55 -0.01 -8.24
N GLY A 170 -15.08 1.03 -7.53
CA GLY A 170 -14.39 0.90 -6.26
C GLY A 170 -12.87 0.66 -6.36
N GLY A 171 -12.27 0.85 -7.54
CA GLY A 171 -10.83 0.70 -7.79
C GLY A 171 -10.17 2.00 -8.25
N SER A 172 -8.83 2.09 -8.13
CA SER A 172 -8.05 3.23 -8.61
C SER A 172 -6.71 2.77 -9.17
N ILE A 173 -5.68 3.59 -9.11
CA ILE A 173 -4.40 3.40 -9.82
C ILE A 173 -3.73 2.07 -9.45
N HIS A 174 -3.55 1.78 -8.15
CA HIS A 174 -2.90 0.52 -7.73
C HIS A 174 -3.67 -0.71 -8.22
N CYS A 175 -5.00 -0.69 -8.12
CA CYS A 175 -5.86 -1.78 -8.61
C CYS A 175 -5.75 -2.01 -10.14
N LEU A 176 -5.25 -1.02 -10.90
CA LEU A 176 -5.08 -1.08 -12.36
C LEU A 176 -3.66 -1.44 -12.79
N THR A 177 -2.74 -1.53 -11.83
CA THR A 177 -1.32 -1.80 -12.10
C THR A 177 -0.95 -3.20 -11.65
N ASN A 178 0.15 -3.70 -12.20
CA ASN A 178 0.79 -4.93 -11.76
C ASN A 178 2.29 -4.75 -11.90
N GLU A 179 3.01 -5.00 -10.83
CA GLU A 179 4.47 -4.89 -10.80
C GLU A 179 5.09 -6.22 -11.26
N LEU A 180 6.07 -6.13 -12.16
CA LEU A 180 6.73 -7.29 -12.77
C LEU A 180 8.23 -7.27 -12.48
#